data_d694e286246b79fe836b0990da2afa52
#
_entry.id   d694e286246b79fe836b0990da2afa52
#
_cell.length_a   1.000
_cell.length_b   1.000
_cell.length_c   1.000
_cell.angle_alpha   90.00
_cell.angle_beta   90.00
_cell.angle_gamma   90.00
#
_symmetry.space_group_name_H-M   'P 1'
#
loop_
_entity.id
_entity.type
_entity.pdbx_description
1 polymer ?
#
loop_
_entity_poly.entity_id
_entity_poly.type
_entity_poly.pdbx_seq_one_letter_code
_entity_poly.pdbx_strand_id
1 'polypeptide(L)'
;TSNDDAIRMKAKGGDAVAVEKPKPEIKAGTGKFINEHHSSLVSIYLLDKYFVQKEKPDYAQIKKLTEHMTGELKDRPYIDELLNHIQEEEKAAIGKTAPYFRIPNPKGKQINRSNFKDQYLLIHFWASWDTVSRDSNAVYRRIYRKGQKNKKFALLGISLDLNKDNWKKAIETDTLKWEQACDLSGWETGVVKQLAIRTLPANVLLSPSGRIEGKNLSEAAIEKKLKDIEEQEKKEKEKKREIENERKKKR
;
A
#
# COMPACT_ATOMS: atom_id res chain seq x y z
N THR A 1 18.09 5.19 17.82
CA THR A 1 19.35 5.74 17.28
C THR A 1 19.81 5.07 16.00
N SER A 2 19.57 3.78 15.80
CA SER A 2 20.03 3.04 14.60
C SER A 2 19.23 3.39 13.32
N ASN A 3 17.96 3.73 13.42
CA ASN A 3 17.11 4.04 12.27
C ASN A 3 17.33 5.46 11.74
N ASP A 4 17.64 6.39 12.62
CA ASP A 4 17.96 7.78 12.26
C ASP A 4 19.30 7.91 11.52
N ASP A 5 20.27 7.05 11.87
CA ASP A 5 21.58 7.03 11.21
C ASP A 5 21.51 6.44 9.81
N ALA A 6 20.66 5.43 9.57
CA ALA A 6 20.41 4.86 8.25
C ALA A 6 19.69 5.85 7.33
N ILE A 7 18.76 6.66 7.87
CA ILE A 7 18.07 7.74 7.14
C ILE A 7 19.02 8.89 6.83
N ARG A 8 19.89 9.27 7.75
CA ARG A 8 20.90 10.32 7.54
C ARG A 8 21.99 9.93 6.52
N MET A 9 22.38 8.66 6.46
CA MET A 9 23.33 8.17 5.44
C MET A 9 22.73 8.16 4.04
N LYS A 10 21.43 7.83 3.86
CA LYS A 10 20.73 7.98 2.58
C LYS A 10 20.66 9.42 2.08
N ALA A 11 20.57 10.39 3.00
CA ALA A 11 20.52 11.80 2.65
C ALA A 11 21.87 12.41 2.21
N LYS A 12 23.00 11.73 2.45
CA LYS A 12 24.34 12.24 2.16
C LYS A 12 25.04 11.64 0.94
N GLY A 13 24.31 10.84 0.10
CA GLY A 13 24.90 10.29 -1.15
C GLY A 13 26.06 9.32 -0.91
N GLY A 14 26.19 8.74 0.29
CA GLY A 14 27.13 7.66 0.56
C GLY A 14 26.65 6.38 -0.11
N ASP A 15 27.57 5.63 -0.73
CA ASP A 15 27.33 4.33 -1.31
C ASP A 15 26.50 3.49 -0.34
N ALA A 16 25.33 3.01 -0.79
CA ALA A 16 24.48 2.15 0.00
C ALA A 16 25.31 0.90 0.33
N VAL A 17 25.74 0.78 1.58
CA VAL A 17 26.29 -0.48 2.08
C VAL A 17 25.21 -1.52 1.83
N ALA A 18 25.45 -2.41 0.88
CA ALA A 18 24.55 -3.49 0.56
C ALA A 18 24.33 -4.28 1.87
N VAL A 19 23.10 -4.19 2.40
CA VAL A 19 22.70 -4.99 3.56
C VAL A 19 22.76 -6.44 3.10
N GLU A 20 23.86 -7.10 3.42
CA GLU A 20 24.11 -8.49 3.06
C GLU A 20 22.95 -9.33 3.59
N LYS A 21 22.24 -10.00 2.67
CA LYS A 21 21.12 -10.86 3.06
C LYS A 21 21.71 -11.94 3.99
N PRO A 22 21.19 -12.10 5.21
CA PRO A 22 21.73 -13.10 6.13
C PRO A 22 21.68 -14.46 5.47
N LYS A 23 22.80 -15.19 5.55
CA LYS A 23 22.90 -16.56 5.03
C LYS A 23 21.77 -17.41 5.61
N PRO A 24 21.16 -18.31 4.82
CA PRO A 24 20.04 -19.17 5.28
C PRO A 24 20.34 -19.88 6.61
N GLU A 25 21.58 -20.29 6.81
CA GLU A 25 22.08 -20.94 8.02
C GLU A 25 21.97 -20.04 9.27
N ILE A 26 22.26 -18.73 9.14
CA ILE A 26 22.13 -17.76 10.22
C ILE A 26 20.67 -17.60 10.61
N LYS A 27 19.76 -17.53 9.62
CA LYS A 27 18.32 -17.42 9.87
C LYS A 27 17.78 -18.66 10.57
N ALA A 28 18.18 -19.85 10.13
CA ALA A 28 17.77 -21.12 10.75
C ALA A 28 18.31 -21.25 12.20
N GLY A 29 19.58 -20.95 12.42
CA GLY A 29 20.19 -20.93 13.76
C GLY A 29 19.52 -19.91 14.68
N THR A 30 19.18 -18.73 14.17
CA THR A 30 18.47 -17.70 14.93
C THR A 30 17.06 -18.15 15.32
N GLY A 31 16.31 -18.78 14.41
CA GLY A 31 14.99 -19.33 14.72
C GLY A 31 15.04 -20.42 15.79
N LYS A 32 16.04 -21.29 15.74
CA LYS A 32 16.28 -22.29 16.77
C LYS A 32 16.59 -21.64 18.13
N PHE A 33 17.48 -20.65 18.14
CA PHE A 33 17.81 -19.90 19.36
C PHE A 33 16.56 -19.27 20.00
N ILE A 34 15.71 -18.60 19.21
CA ILE A 34 14.47 -17.97 19.71
C ILE A 34 13.55 -19.02 20.36
N ASN A 35 13.41 -20.20 19.75
CA ASN A 35 12.60 -21.28 20.30
C ASN A 35 13.18 -21.90 21.59
N GLU A 36 14.51 -21.95 21.72
CA GLU A 36 15.20 -22.50 22.91
C GLU A 36 15.27 -21.47 24.04
N HIS A 37 15.28 -20.16 23.72
CA HIS A 37 15.42 -19.05 24.65
C HIS A 37 14.21 -18.10 24.63
N HIS A 38 13.02 -18.67 24.70
CA HIS A 38 11.74 -17.99 24.54
C HIS A 38 11.37 -16.99 25.64
N SER A 39 12.17 -16.89 26.73
CA SER A 39 12.06 -15.88 27.78
C SER A 39 13.15 -14.81 27.73
N SER A 40 14.07 -14.87 26.75
CA SER A 40 15.21 -13.95 26.65
C SER A 40 14.89 -12.71 25.83
N LEU A 41 15.25 -11.51 26.33
CA LEU A 41 15.18 -10.26 25.55
C LEU A 41 15.97 -10.31 24.24
N VAL A 42 17.05 -11.12 24.20
CA VAL A 42 17.82 -11.34 22.98
C VAL A 42 16.95 -11.95 21.89
N SER A 43 15.98 -12.79 22.25
CA SER A 43 15.05 -13.41 21.29
C SER A 43 14.17 -12.37 20.59
N ILE A 44 13.72 -11.30 21.28
CA ILE A 44 13.01 -10.19 20.66
C ILE A 44 13.91 -9.44 19.67
N TYR A 45 15.13 -9.11 20.07
CA TYR A 45 16.08 -8.44 19.20
C TYR A 45 16.38 -9.25 17.93
N LEU A 46 16.58 -10.56 18.08
CA LEU A 46 16.84 -11.46 16.96
C LEU A 46 15.62 -11.63 16.07
N LEU A 47 14.42 -11.69 16.63
CA LEU A 47 13.16 -11.72 15.89
C LEU A 47 13.03 -10.48 15.01
N ASP A 48 13.20 -9.30 15.61
CA ASP A 48 13.12 -8.04 14.89
C ASP A 48 14.14 -7.97 13.74
N LYS A 49 15.41 -8.16 14.04
CA LYS A 49 16.51 -8.03 13.09
C LYS A 49 16.46 -9.04 11.93
N TYR A 50 16.14 -10.30 12.20
CA TYR A 50 16.30 -11.37 11.22
C TYR A 50 14.99 -11.81 10.56
N PHE A 51 13.82 -11.45 11.10
CA PHE A 51 12.53 -11.86 10.58
C PHE A 51 11.62 -10.67 10.26
N VAL A 52 11.54 -9.65 11.12
CA VAL A 52 10.63 -8.50 10.94
C VAL A 52 11.21 -7.47 9.96
N GLN A 53 12.46 -7.03 10.17
CA GLN A 53 13.11 -6.01 9.33
C GLN A 53 13.56 -6.56 7.97
N LYS A 54 12.63 -7.15 7.21
CA LYS A 54 12.87 -7.69 5.87
C LYS A 54 11.97 -6.99 4.85
N GLU A 55 12.44 -6.90 3.62
CA GLU A 55 11.65 -6.36 2.52
C GLU A 55 10.32 -7.13 2.34
N LYS A 56 10.37 -8.44 2.56
CA LYS A 56 9.20 -9.34 2.52
C LYS A 56 9.26 -10.26 3.75
N PRO A 57 8.70 -9.83 4.89
CA PRO A 57 8.64 -10.65 6.10
C PRO A 57 7.76 -11.89 5.88
N ASP A 58 8.19 -13.01 6.46
CA ASP A 58 7.35 -14.21 6.56
C ASP A 58 6.51 -14.11 7.85
N TYR A 59 5.32 -13.55 7.72
CA TYR A 59 4.44 -13.33 8.87
C TYR A 59 3.99 -14.62 9.55
N ALA A 60 3.84 -15.73 8.80
CA ALA A 60 3.50 -17.03 9.40
C ALA A 60 4.63 -17.53 10.30
N GLN A 61 5.89 -17.40 9.84
CA GLN A 61 7.05 -17.73 10.65
C GLN A 61 7.20 -16.83 11.88
N ILE A 62 6.97 -15.52 11.72
CA ILE A 62 7.04 -14.55 12.83
C ILE A 62 6.00 -14.90 13.89
N LYS A 63 4.75 -15.15 13.52
CA LYS A 63 3.68 -15.55 14.44
C LYS A 63 4.04 -16.82 15.19
N LYS A 64 4.55 -17.83 14.49
CA LYS A 64 4.98 -19.10 15.11
C LYS A 64 6.11 -18.88 16.13
N LEU A 65 7.07 -18.00 15.86
CA LEU A 65 8.13 -17.68 16.80
C LEU A 65 7.63 -16.90 18.01
N THR A 66 6.65 -16.00 17.84
CA THR A 66 6.04 -15.24 18.95
C THR A 66 5.10 -16.09 19.81
N GLU A 67 4.43 -17.09 19.24
CA GLU A 67 3.56 -18.02 19.98
C GLU A 67 4.33 -18.79 21.09
N HIS A 68 5.61 -19.07 20.89
CA HIS A 68 6.45 -19.76 21.85
C HIS A 68 7.08 -18.84 22.91
N MET A 69 6.96 -17.52 22.76
CA MET A 69 7.45 -16.59 23.77
C MET A 69 6.60 -16.68 25.04
N THR A 70 7.26 -16.74 26.19
CA THR A 70 6.62 -16.90 27.51
C THR A 70 7.05 -15.83 28.50
N GLY A 71 6.33 -15.75 29.61
CA GLY A 71 6.63 -14.80 30.69
C GLY A 71 6.48 -13.36 30.24
N GLU A 72 7.32 -12.47 30.79
CA GLU A 72 7.27 -11.03 30.51
C GLU A 72 7.48 -10.63 29.05
N LEU A 73 7.98 -11.51 28.19
CA LEU A 73 8.20 -11.20 26.79
C LEU A 73 6.90 -11.19 25.98
N LYS A 74 5.96 -12.10 26.31
CA LYS A 74 4.69 -12.23 25.62
C LYS A 74 3.81 -11.00 25.82
N ASP A 75 3.87 -10.40 27.02
CA ASP A 75 3.05 -9.26 27.40
C ASP A 75 3.74 -7.91 27.13
N ARG A 76 4.80 -7.90 26.33
CA ARG A 76 5.46 -6.65 25.95
C ARG A 76 4.71 -5.93 24.85
N PRO A 77 4.53 -4.59 24.95
CA PRO A 77 3.87 -3.77 23.96
C PRO A 77 4.38 -3.99 22.52
N TYR A 78 5.68 -4.22 22.36
CA TYR A 78 6.29 -4.51 21.06
C TYR A 78 5.71 -5.77 20.41
N ILE A 79 5.47 -6.83 21.14
CA ILE A 79 4.92 -8.08 20.59
C ILE A 79 3.45 -7.87 20.19
N ASP A 80 2.69 -7.19 21.03
CA ASP A 80 1.28 -6.87 20.73
C ASP A 80 1.16 -5.97 19.50
N GLU A 81 1.99 -4.93 19.41
CA GLU A 81 2.06 -4.05 18.25
C GLU A 81 2.46 -4.81 16.98
N LEU A 82 3.45 -5.71 17.07
CA LEU A 82 3.90 -6.54 15.96
C LEU A 82 2.78 -7.47 15.48
N LEU A 83 2.10 -8.17 16.40
CA LEU A 83 0.99 -9.06 16.05
C LEU A 83 -0.20 -8.31 15.46
N ASN A 84 -0.54 -7.15 16.01
CA ASN A 84 -1.57 -6.27 15.46
C ASN A 84 -1.20 -5.80 14.06
N HIS A 85 0.07 -5.40 13.84
CA HIS A 85 0.57 -5.03 12.52
C HIS A 85 0.44 -6.18 11.52
N ILE A 86 0.85 -7.39 11.90
CA ILE A 86 0.72 -8.58 11.03
C ILE A 86 -0.74 -8.86 10.69
N GLN A 87 -1.64 -8.73 11.66
CA GLN A 87 -3.07 -8.92 11.43
C GLN A 87 -3.65 -7.89 10.43
N GLU A 88 -3.23 -6.62 10.54
CA GLU A 88 -3.63 -5.59 9.57
C GLU A 88 -3.10 -5.89 8.17
N GLU A 89 -1.84 -6.30 8.03
CA GLU A 89 -1.26 -6.69 6.74
C GLU A 89 -1.96 -7.90 6.13
N GLU A 90 -2.31 -8.91 6.94
CA GLU A 90 -3.07 -10.08 6.47
C GLU A 90 -4.48 -9.70 5.99
N LYS A 91 -5.15 -8.76 6.68
CA LYS A 91 -6.46 -8.23 6.26
C LYS A 91 -6.37 -7.43 4.96
N ALA A 92 -5.25 -6.71 4.78
CA ALA A 92 -4.97 -5.88 3.62
C ALA A 92 -4.10 -6.59 2.55
N ALA A 93 -4.01 -7.91 2.59
CA ALA A 93 -3.21 -8.69 1.63
C ALA A 93 -3.83 -8.68 0.23
N ILE A 94 -2.99 -8.87 -0.79
CA ILE A 94 -3.43 -9.03 -2.18
C ILE A 94 -4.45 -10.18 -2.27
N GLY A 95 -5.53 -9.96 -3.02
CA GLY A 95 -6.65 -10.90 -3.15
C GLY A 95 -7.75 -10.73 -2.10
N LYS A 96 -7.52 -10.01 -1.01
CA LYS A 96 -8.57 -9.69 -0.02
C LYS A 96 -9.46 -8.55 -0.51
N THR A 97 -10.67 -8.47 0.02
CA THR A 97 -11.56 -7.34 -0.22
C THR A 97 -11.06 -6.14 0.57
N ALA A 98 -10.86 -5.00 -0.12
CA ALA A 98 -10.49 -3.77 0.53
C ALA A 98 -11.56 -3.32 1.54
N PRO A 99 -11.16 -2.75 2.68
CA PRO A 99 -12.10 -2.22 3.67
C PRO A 99 -12.96 -1.10 3.07
N TYR A 100 -14.12 -0.87 3.66
CA TYR A 100 -14.93 0.29 3.34
C TYR A 100 -14.25 1.55 3.87
N PHE A 101 -14.21 2.58 3.04
CA PHE A 101 -13.74 3.91 3.43
C PHE A 101 -14.74 4.99 3.05
N ARG A 102 -14.74 6.05 3.81
CA ARG A 102 -15.52 7.27 3.55
C ARG A 102 -14.68 8.46 3.99
N ILE A 103 -14.30 9.33 3.06
CA ILE A 103 -13.33 10.41 3.29
C ILE A 103 -13.73 11.65 2.48
N PRO A 104 -13.68 12.88 3.05
CA PRO A 104 -14.12 14.08 2.35
C PRO A 104 -13.12 14.54 1.30
N ASN A 105 -13.63 15.06 0.19
CA ASN A 105 -12.82 15.76 -0.81
C ASN A 105 -12.63 17.26 -0.44
N PRO A 106 -11.86 18.05 -1.21
CA PRO A 106 -11.62 19.47 -0.91
C PRO A 106 -12.89 20.32 -0.78
N LYS A 107 -14.00 19.88 -1.39
CA LYS A 107 -15.32 20.55 -1.33
C LYS A 107 -16.19 20.03 -0.17
N GLY A 108 -15.69 19.07 0.63
CA GLY A 108 -16.44 18.45 1.73
C GLY A 108 -17.37 17.30 1.31
N LYS A 109 -17.43 16.96 0.01
CA LYS A 109 -18.20 15.81 -0.46
C LYS A 109 -17.53 14.52 -0.03
N GLN A 110 -18.32 13.60 0.52
CA GLN A 110 -17.82 12.29 0.92
C GLN A 110 -17.52 11.41 -0.29
N ILE A 111 -16.29 10.92 -0.36
CA ILE A 111 -15.82 9.98 -1.37
C ILE A 111 -15.69 8.60 -0.73
N ASN A 112 -16.17 7.60 -1.41
CA ASN A 112 -16.08 6.21 -1.04
C ASN A 112 -15.91 5.34 -2.30
N ARG A 113 -15.75 4.03 -2.14
CA ARG A 113 -15.56 3.12 -3.26
C ARG A 113 -16.72 3.11 -4.28
N SER A 114 -17.95 3.36 -3.83
CA SER A 114 -19.13 3.36 -4.75
C SER A 114 -19.06 4.47 -5.79
N ASN A 115 -18.27 5.54 -5.54
CA ASN A 115 -18.04 6.59 -6.53
C ASN A 115 -17.23 6.09 -7.75
N PHE A 116 -16.58 4.94 -7.62
CA PHE A 116 -15.72 4.29 -8.63
C PHE A 116 -16.24 2.91 -9.00
N LYS A 117 -17.59 2.76 -9.02
CA LYS A 117 -18.23 1.49 -9.33
C LYS A 117 -17.80 0.99 -10.72
N ASP A 118 -17.57 -0.31 -10.83
CA ASP A 118 -17.18 -1.00 -12.06
C ASP A 118 -15.83 -0.54 -12.67
N GLN A 119 -15.00 0.15 -11.86
CA GLN A 119 -13.67 0.61 -12.25
C GLN A 119 -12.57 -0.05 -11.42
N TYR A 120 -11.41 -0.24 -12.03
CA TYR A 120 -10.16 -0.41 -11.30
C TYR A 120 -9.84 0.92 -10.64
N LEU A 121 -9.62 0.90 -9.33
CA LEU A 121 -9.32 2.10 -8.55
C LEU A 121 -7.88 2.05 -8.06
N LEU A 122 -7.03 2.93 -8.60
CA LEU A 122 -5.70 3.16 -8.05
C LEU A 122 -5.79 4.24 -6.96
N ILE A 123 -5.48 3.87 -5.73
CA ILE A 123 -5.41 4.80 -4.60
C ILE A 123 -3.94 5.16 -4.40
N HIS A 124 -3.63 6.45 -4.46
CA HIS A 124 -2.33 7.03 -4.16
C HIS A 124 -2.36 7.72 -2.80
N PHE A 125 -1.53 7.25 -1.87
CA PHE A 125 -1.36 7.86 -0.54
C PHE A 125 -0.15 8.80 -0.56
N TRP A 126 -0.35 10.03 -0.10
CA TRP A 126 0.63 11.10 -0.18
C TRP A 126 0.43 12.15 0.93
N ALA A 127 1.33 13.12 1.03
CA ALA A 127 1.13 14.28 1.89
C ALA A 127 1.82 15.52 1.32
N SER A 128 1.30 16.71 1.63
CA SER A 128 1.88 17.98 1.16
C SER A 128 3.24 18.29 1.80
N TRP A 129 3.47 17.78 2.99
CA TRP A 129 4.70 17.95 3.76
C TRP A 129 5.79 16.92 3.43
N ASP A 130 5.45 15.84 2.71
CA ASP A 130 6.39 14.79 2.33
C ASP A 130 6.96 15.04 0.93
N THR A 131 8.24 15.40 0.87
CA THR A 131 8.92 15.74 -0.39
C THR A 131 8.90 14.59 -1.40
N VAL A 132 9.09 13.35 -0.94
CA VAL A 132 9.11 12.18 -1.82
C VAL A 132 7.73 11.93 -2.44
N SER A 133 6.66 12.14 -1.67
CA SER A 133 5.29 12.11 -2.19
C SER A 133 5.06 13.19 -3.24
N ARG A 134 5.53 14.42 -2.98
CA ARG A 134 5.40 15.55 -3.92
C ARG A 134 6.12 15.28 -5.24
N ASP A 135 7.32 14.73 -5.19
CA ASP A 135 8.08 14.31 -6.38
C ASP A 135 7.35 13.20 -7.14
N SER A 136 6.78 12.24 -6.43
CA SER A 136 6.01 11.15 -7.04
C SER A 136 4.73 11.60 -7.75
N ASN A 137 4.16 12.76 -7.38
CA ASN A 137 2.98 13.33 -8.03
C ASN A 137 3.17 13.51 -9.54
N ALA A 138 4.41 13.74 -10.01
CA ALA A 138 4.71 13.80 -11.44
C ALA A 138 4.43 12.47 -12.16
N VAL A 139 4.72 11.35 -11.52
CA VAL A 139 4.39 9.99 -12.00
C VAL A 139 2.87 9.82 -12.10
N TYR A 140 2.14 10.16 -11.05
CA TYR A 140 0.68 10.02 -11.02
C TYR A 140 -0.02 10.95 -12.01
N ARG A 141 0.54 12.13 -12.33
CA ARG A 141 0.05 12.95 -13.45
C ARG A 141 0.18 12.25 -14.80
N ARG A 142 1.28 11.51 -15.04
CA ARG A 142 1.44 10.73 -16.27
C ARG A 142 0.46 9.57 -16.34
N ILE A 143 0.32 8.83 -15.24
CA ILE A 143 -0.65 7.73 -15.10
C ILE A 143 -2.07 8.25 -15.34
N TYR A 144 -2.45 9.36 -14.71
CA TYR A 144 -3.76 9.97 -14.88
C TYR A 144 -4.04 10.35 -16.34
N ARG A 145 -3.09 11.03 -17.02
CA ARG A 145 -3.24 11.40 -18.44
C ARG A 145 -3.44 10.20 -19.35
N LYS A 146 -2.79 9.07 -19.06
CA LYS A 146 -2.95 7.82 -19.80
C LYS A 146 -4.30 7.16 -19.49
N GLY A 147 -4.66 7.09 -18.21
CA GLY A 147 -5.84 6.36 -17.75
C GLY A 147 -7.17 7.10 -17.83
N GLN A 148 -7.20 8.45 -17.85
CA GLN A 148 -8.43 9.24 -17.73
C GLN A 148 -9.48 9.02 -18.84
N LYS A 149 -9.06 8.54 -20.01
CA LYS A 149 -9.97 8.20 -21.12
C LYS A 149 -10.57 6.81 -20.98
N ASN A 150 -10.01 5.97 -20.13
CA ASN A 150 -10.49 4.62 -19.90
C ASN A 150 -11.58 4.64 -18.82
N LYS A 151 -12.82 4.33 -19.23
CA LYS A 151 -13.98 4.30 -18.33
C LYS A 151 -13.89 3.23 -17.24
N LYS A 152 -13.01 2.26 -17.40
CA LYS A 152 -12.77 1.17 -16.44
C LYS A 152 -11.67 1.47 -15.43
N PHE A 153 -11.06 2.67 -15.45
CA PHE A 153 -9.98 3.06 -14.55
C PHE A 153 -10.29 4.39 -13.86
N ALA A 154 -9.93 4.47 -12.59
CA ALA A 154 -9.99 5.69 -11.79
C ALA A 154 -8.73 5.83 -10.92
N LEU A 155 -8.36 7.07 -10.63
CA LEU A 155 -7.29 7.43 -9.70
C LEU A 155 -7.89 8.28 -8.57
N LEU A 156 -7.55 7.92 -7.32
CA LEU A 156 -7.91 8.66 -6.11
C LEU A 156 -6.63 8.99 -5.34
N GLY A 157 -6.42 10.25 -5.00
CA GLY A 157 -5.40 10.66 -4.06
C GLY A 157 -5.97 10.74 -2.64
N ILE A 158 -5.36 10.04 -1.70
CA ILE A 158 -5.67 10.18 -0.27
C ILE A 158 -4.48 10.83 0.41
N SER A 159 -4.70 12.02 0.95
CA SER A 159 -3.66 12.77 1.65
C SER A 159 -3.69 12.51 3.15
N LEU A 160 -2.48 12.44 3.73
CA LEU A 160 -2.24 12.33 5.18
C LEU A 160 -1.93 13.71 5.79
N ASP A 161 -2.47 14.77 5.21
CA ASP A 161 -2.32 16.11 5.75
C ASP A 161 -3.16 16.33 7.01
N LEU A 162 -2.65 17.16 7.92
CA LEU A 162 -3.35 17.65 9.10
C LEU A 162 -3.87 19.08 8.89
N ASN A 163 -3.39 19.76 7.83
CA ASN A 163 -3.76 21.14 7.51
C ASN A 163 -4.40 21.23 6.13
N LYS A 164 -5.64 21.70 6.10
CA LYS A 164 -6.47 21.78 4.89
C LYS A 164 -5.91 22.74 3.84
N ASP A 165 -5.34 23.85 4.26
CA ASP A 165 -4.86 24.89 3.34
C ASP A 165 -3.56 24.44 2.67
N ASN A 166 -2.64 23.83 3.43
CA ASN A 166 -1.43 23.25 2.89
C ASN A 166 -1.76 22.14 1.87
N TRP A 167 -2.71 21.25 2.20
CA TRP A 167 -3.19 20.22 1.30
C TRP A 167 -3.77 20.80 0.00
N LYS A 168 -4.69 21.77 0.08
CA LYS A 168 -5.27 22.42 -1.09
C LYS A 168 -4.21 23.12 -1.94
N LYS A 169 -3.32 23.89 -1.31
CA LYS A 169 -2.21 24.55 -1.99
C LYS A 169 -1.32 23.55 -2.74
N ALA A 170 -1.04 22.39 -2.13
CA ALA A 170 -0.26 21.34 -2.77
C ALA A 170 -0.98 20.72 -3.97
N ILE A 171 -2.30 20.47 -3.90
CA ILE A 171 -3.11 20.00 -5.04
C ILE A 171 -3.00 20.97 -6.22
N GLU A 172 -3.11 22.27 -5.97
CA GLU A 172 -3.01 23.30 -7.00
C GLU A 172 -1.60 23.38 -7.58
N THR A 173 -0.58 23.48 -6.71
CA THR A 173 0.82 23.58 -7.11
C THR A 173 1.27 22.38 -7.94
N ASP A 174 0.91 21.17 -7.54
CA ASP A 174 1.28 19.94 -8.24
C ASP A 174 0.32 19.60 -9.38
N THR A 175 -0.72 20.41 -9.60
CA THR A 175 -1.71 20.24 -10.67
C THR A 175 -2.35 18.83 -10.62
N LEU A 176 -2.86 18.43 -9.45
CA LEU A 176 -3.48 17.11 -9.23
C LEU A 176 -4.94 17.13 -9.68
N LYS A 177 -5.20 16.75 -10.94
CA LYS A 177 -6.52 16.87 -11.59
C LYS A 177 -7.50 15.72 -11.32
N TRP A 178 -7.04 14.65 -10.64
CA TRP A 178 -7.90 13.53 -10.25
C TRP A 178 -8.52 13.78 -8.88
N GLU A 179 -9.50 12.96 -8.50
CA GLU A 179 -10.22 13.08 -7.23
C GLU A 179 -9.22 13.00 -6.06
N GLN A 180 -9.34 13.93 -5.14
CA GLN A 180 -8.50 14.04 -3.94
C GLN A 180 -9.37 13.96 -2.70
N ALA A 181 -8.89 13.28 -1.66
CA ALA A 181 -9.59 13.16 -0.39
C ALA A 181 -8.63 13.25 0.80
N CYS A 182 -9.09 13.82 1.92
CA CYS A 182 -8.35 13.97 3.15
C CYS A 182 -9.32 14.23 4.31
N ASP A 183 -9.19 13.51 5.40
CA ASP A 183 -9.96 13.73 6.64
C ASP A 183 -9.21 14.55 7.69
N LEU A 184 -8.00 15.00 7.36
CA LEU A 184 -7.09 15.76 8.22
C LEU A 184 -6.67 15.00 9.49
N SER A 185 -6.67 13.67 9.43
CA SER A 185 -6.31 12.80 10.55
C SER A 185 -4.89 12.21 10.43
N GLY A 186 -4.16 12.53 9.36
CA GLY A 186 -2.80 12.05 9.13
C GLY A 186 -2.72 10.52 9.11
N TRP A 187 -1.80 9.97 9.87
CA TRP A 187 -1.64 8.50 10.02
C TRP A 187 -2.82 7.83 10.74
N GLU A 188 -3.66 8.61 11.44
CA GLU A 188 -4.86 8.10 12.12
C GLU A 188 -6.04 7.88 11.17
N THR A 189 -5.94 8.33 9.92
CA THR A 189 -6.94 8.11 8.87
C THR A 189 -7.32 6.63 8.76
N GLY A 190 -8.60 6.32 8.91
CA GLY A 190 -9.08 4.95 9.02
C GLY A 190 -8.66 4.03 7.85
N VAL A 191 -8.74 4.52 6.60
CA VAL A 191 -8.34 3.73 5.42
C VAL A 191 -6.83 3.50 5.35
N VAL A 192 -6.01 4.39 5.90
CA VAL A 192 -4.55 4.24 6.00
C VAL A 192 -4.21 3.06 6.90
N LYS A 193 -4.82 3.00 8.09
CA LYS A 193 -4.65 1.89 9.04
C LYS A 193 -5.18 0.57 8.46
N GLN A 194 -6.40 0.59 7.93
CA GLN A 194 -7.06 -0.62 7.42
C GLN A 194 -6.40 -1.22 6.19
N LEU A 195 -5.69 -0.43 5.37
CA LEU A 195 -4.88 -0.90 4.23
C LEU A 195 -3.43 -1.12 4.61
N ALA A 196 -3.09 -1.01 5.91
CA ALA A 196 -1.75 -1.17 6.45
C ALA A 196 -0.71 -0.30 5.72
N ILE A 197 -1.05 0.98 5.46
CA ILE A 197 -0.12 1.95 4.86
C ILE A 197 0.80 2.46 5.97
N ARG A 198 2.12 2.28 5.80
CA ARG A 198 3.13 2.61 6.82
C ARG A 198 4.16 3.62 6.36
N THR A 199 4.27 3.85 5.06
CA THR A 199 5.23 4.78 4.47
C THR A 199 4.58 5.58 3.37
N LEU A 200 5.12 6.75 3.06
CA LEU A 200 4.73 7.58 1.92
C LEU A 200 5.91 7.72 0.96
N PRO A 201 5.62 7.86 -0.35
CA PRO A 201 4.34 7.59 -0.98
C PRO A 201 4.02 6.09 -1.02
N ALA A 202 2.72 5.77 -1.07
CA ALA A 202 2.26 4.40 -1.24
C ALA A 202 1.12 4.34 -2.26
N ASN A 203 0.85 3.15 -2.79
CA ASN A 203 -0.34 2.95 -3.61
C ASN A 203 -0.98 1.58 -3.41
N VAL A 204 -2.27 1.53 -3.66
CA VAL A 204 -3.07 0.30 -3.66
C VAL A 204 -3.96 0.29 -4.89
N LEU A 205 -3.93 -0.81 -5.64
CA LEU A 205 -4.82 -1.03 -6.78
C LEU A 205 -5.95 -1.96 -6.39
N LEU A 206 -7.18 -1.50 -6.60
CA LEU A 206 -8.39 -2.29 -6.38
C LEU A 206 -9.03 -2.69 -7.71
N SER A 207 -9.53 -3.93 -7.79
CA SER A 207 -10.36 -4.38 -8.90
C SER A 207 -11.77 -3.76 -8.88
N PRO A 208 -12.56 -3.87 -9.94
CA PRO A 208 -13.97 -3.46 -9.95
C PRO A 208 -14.82 -4.12 -8.86
N SER A 209 -14.47 -5.34 -8.46
CA SER A 209 -15.12 -6.04 -7.33
C SER A 209 -14.63 -5.56 -5.96
N GLY A 210 -13.58 -4.71 -5.91
CA GLY A 210 -12.97 -4.17 -4.69
C GLY A 210 -11.97 -5.07 -4.02
N ARG A 211 -11.43 -6.06 -4.74
CA ARG A 211 -10.29 -6.84 -4.25
C ARG A 211 -9.00 -6.06 -4.44
N ILE A 212 -8.08 -6.20 -3.51
CA ILE A 212 -6.73 -5.63 -3.60
C ILE A 212 -5.96 -6.46 -4.63
N GLU A 213 -5.55 -5.85 -5.73
CA GLU A 213 -4.76 -6.49 -6.80
C GLU A 213 -3.27 -6.19 -6.70
N GLY A 214 -2.91 -5.12 -6.01
CA GLY A 214 -1.51 -4.75 -5.81
C GLY A 214 -1.34 -3.66 -4.78
N LYS A 215 -0.17 -3.65 -4.14
CA LYS A 215 0.28 -2.62 -3.21
C LYS A 215 1.68 -2.16 -3.65
N ASN A 216 1.97 -0.88 -3.52
CA ASN A 216 3.27 -0.28 -3.84
C ASN A 216 3.79 -0.65 -5.25
N LEU A 217 2.87 -0.60 -6.22
CA LEU A 217 3.18 -0.89 -7.61
C LEU A 217 4.09 0.19 -8.21
N SER A 218 5.09 -0.22 -8.97
CA SER A 218 5.92 0.70 -9.76
C SER A 218 5.12 1.34 -10.90
N GLU A 219 5.60 2.48 -11.44
CA GLU A 219 5.01 3.12 -12.62
C GLU A 219 4.82 2.12 -13.78
N ALA A 220 5.85 1.32 -14.06
CA ALA A 220 5.80 0.32 -15.12
C ALA A 220 4.72 -0.75 -14.89
N ALA A 221 4.55 -1.21 -13.65
CA ALA A 221 3.51 -2.18 -13.30
C ALA A 221 2.10 -1.58 -13.44
N ILE A 222 1.91 -0.33 -13.05
CA ILE A 222 0.63 0.39 -13.22
C ILE A 222 0.34 0.59 -14.70
N GLU A 223 1.32 1.00 -15.51
CA GLU A 223 1.15 1.17 -16.97
C GLU A 223 0.81 -0.13 -17.68
N LYS A 224 1.46 -1.22 -17.28
CA LYS A 224 1.11 -2.56 -17.80
C LYS A 224 -0.35 -2.88 -17.49
N LYS A 225 -0.77 -2.66 -16.24
CA LYS A 225 -2.17 -2.90 -15.85
C LYS A 225 -3.16 -2.03 -16.62
N LEU A 226 -2.84 -0.77 -16.90
CA LEU A 226 -3.68 0.09 -17.75
C LEU A 226 -3.85 -0.50 -19.16
N LYS A 227 -2.79 -1.01 -19.76
CA LYS A 227 -2.86 -1.68 -21.07
C LYS A 227 -3.72 -2.94 -21.01
N ASP A 228 -3.55 -3.77 -19.98
CA ASP A 228 -4.36 -4.99 -19.79
C ASP A 228 -5.86 -4.65 -19.67
N ILE A 229 -6.21 -3.58 -18.95
CA ILE A 229 -7.59 -3.09 -18.80
C ILE A 229 -8.13 -2.61 -20.17
N GLU A 230 -7.34 -1.88 -20.95
CA GLU A 230 -7.73 -1.42 -22.28
C GLU A 230 -7.98 -2.59 -23.25
N GLU A 231 -7.14 -3.59 -23.23
CA GLU A 231 -7.29 -4.80 -24.04
C GLU A 231 -8.55 -5.59 -23.67
N GLN A 232 -8.80 -5.74 -22.37
CA GLN A 232 -10.02 -6.39 -21.87
C GLN A 232 -11.28 -5.62 -22.33
N GLU A 233 -11.28 -4.30 -22.21
CA GLU A 233 -12.40 -3.47 -22.66
C GLU A 233 -12.66 -3.60 -24.16
N LYS A 234 -11.61 -3.67 -24.99
CA LYS A 234 -11.73 -3.90 -26.44
C LYS A 234 -12.37 -5.26 -26.72
N LYS A 235 -11.87 -6.33 -26.13
CA LYS A 235 -12.42 -7.68 -26.28
C LYS A 235 -13.88 -7.77 -25.84
N GLU A 236 -14.26 -7.13 -24.73
CA GLU A 236 -15.66 -7.07 -24.29
C GLU A 236 -16.57 -6.35 -25.28
N LYS A 237 -16.10 -5.25 -25.88
CA LYS A 237 -16.86 -4.50 -26.89
C LYS A 237 -17.03 -5.30 -28.19
N GLU A 238 -15.99 -6.00 -28.64
CA GLU A 238 -16.05 -6.87 -29.81
C GLU A 238 -17.04 -8.00 -29.62
N LYS A 239 -16.96 -8.72 -28.50
CA LYS A 239 -17.92 -9.78 -28.17
C LYS A 239 -19.37 -9.31 -28.10
N LYS A 240 -19.61 -8.12 -27.53
CA LYS A 240 -20.96 -7.53 -27.50
C LYS A 240 -21.49 -7.22 -28.90
N ARG A 241 -20.63 -6.69 -29.79
CA ARG A 241 -21.00 -6.43 -31.18
C ARG A 241 -21.32 -7.71 -31.96
N GLU A 242 -20.55 -8.75 -31.76
CA GLU A 242 -20.82 -10.06 -32.39
C GLU A 242 -22.17 -10.62 -31.98
N ILE A 243 -22.45 -10.63 -30.66
CA ILE A 243 -23.75 -11.10 -30.12
C ILE A 243 -24.92 -10.25 -30.68
N GLU A 244 -24.74 -8.95 -30.77
CA GLU A 244 -25.77 -8.07 -31.31
C GLU A 244 -26.03 -8.33 -32.81
N ASN A 245 -24.98 -8.55 -33.59
CA ASN A 245 -25.08 -8.88 -35.00
C ASN A 245 -25.73 -10.24 -35.23
N GLU A 246 -25.44 -11.25 -34.43
CA GLU A 246 -26.11 -12.55 -34.46
C GLU A 246 -27.61 -12.45 -34.15
N ARG A 247 -27.97 -11.61 -33.15
CA ARG A 247 -29.39 -11.37 -32.82
C ARG A 247 -30.14 -10.67 -33.96
N LYS A 248 -29.48 -9.74 -34.71
CA LYS A 248 -30.06 -9.08 -35.86
C LYS A 248 -30.25 -10.02 -37.06
N LYS A 249 -29.38 -11.04 -37.23
CA LYS A 249 -29.49 -12.05 -38.30
C LYS A 249 -30.61 -13.07 -38.07
N LYS A 250 -31.01 -13.28 -36.79
CA LYS A 250 -32.06 -14.21 -36.39
C LYS A 250 -33.47 -13.60 -36.34
N ARG A 251 -33.57 -12.29 -36.58
CA ARG A 251 -34.85 -11.56 -36.75
C ARG A 251 -35.15 -11.31 -38.23
#